data_9d43214fa816f1411a192bc9035d8cfd
#
_entry.id   9d43214fa816f1411a192bc9035d8cfd
#
_cell.length_a   1.000
_cell.length_b   1.000
_cell.length_c   1.000
_cell.angle_alpha   90.00
_cell.angle_beta   90.00
_cell.angle_gamma   90.00
#
_symmetry.space_group_name_H-M   'P 1'
#
loop_
_entity.id
_entity.type
_entity.pdbx_description
1 polymer ?
#
loop_
_entity_poly.entity_id
_entity_poly.type
_entity_poly.pdbx_seq_one_letter_code
_entity_poly.pdbx_strand_id
1 'polypeptide(L)'
;LNRDQYQKPGLIPRLAPLSSQLANYLQYFDWQWARSLDGTTPVFANLRLPFTMLFTGLGVWGAIEHARRDKASFVFMATLFATLSFALIYYMNFKYGYSLESPGGRNLHEVRERDYFFMGSFSVWGLWAGIGITALWREAANEMKVGLSKTTPILALALIPLVFNFSWANRAEDYSARDWAHNLLMSVEPYGVLFTNGDNDTFPLWYLQEVEGIRRDVTVIVTSYLNTDWYTKQLRDLTAPCAPGVDPSSDWSRIQCQRPYTAENTLAAYVSAEAEAGGKVPLLVPGGIRAPTKSLIPLSNEQIDQVSESVVPIQGTRQIQMGNVIATIQDGANLLPWQQYALSLINNVIDERPIYFASSGNAASALGVNDYLIRQGLAYRLNNGALPESENAGFLQMQQSSYTSVTGDWVDVARTAALLDEVFIHRTGIPDDWPHWPDLSTIGIPNYYMWSYLALTQAAIQMSDQEAIDRYQARAEAWQVLGT
;
A
#
# COMPACT_ATOMS: atom_id res chain seq x y z
N LEU A 1 -5.39 21.82 2.33
CA LEU A 1 -4.68 20.59 2.06
C LEU A 1 -4.17 20.62 0.63
N ASN A 2 -2.92 21.02 0.48
CA ASN A 2 -2.24 20.94 -0.81
C ASN A 2 -1.95 19.46 -1.08
N ARG A 3 -2.57 18.91 -2.11
CA ARG A 3 -2.20 17.62 -2.69
C ARG A 3 -1.15 17.87 -3.76
N ASP A 4 0.03 18.32 -3.35
CA ASP A 4 1.10 18.68 -4.29
C ASP A 4 1.55 17.49 -5.16
N GLN A 5 1.43 16.27 -4.63
CA GLN A 5 1.74 15.03 -5.35
C GLN A 5 0.64 14.57 -6.31
N TYR A 6 -0.59 15.07 -6.17
CA TYR A 6 -1.70 14.82 -7.05
C TYR A 6 -2.35 16.16 -7.42
N GLN A 7 -2.65 16.36 -8.68
CA GLN A 7 -3.40 17.55 -9.09
C GLN A 7 -4.69 17.69 -8.26
N LYS A 8 -5.07 18.92 -7.90
CA LYS A 8 -6.36 19.18 -7.24
C LYS A 8 -7.46 18.53 -8.07
N PRO A 9 -8.35 17.72 -7.48
CA PRO A 9 -9.46 17.17 -8.23
C PRO A 9 -10.26 18.33 -8.81
N GLY A 10 -10.43 18.33 -10.14
CA GLY A 10 -11.32 19.29 -10.79
C GLY A 10 -12.76 19.04 -10.27
N LEU A 11 -13.47 20.10 -9.94
CA LEU A 11 -14.86 19.99 -9.55
C LEU A 11 -15.77 19.69 -10.76
N ILE A 12 -15.35 20.12 -11.93
CA ILE A 12 -16.04 19.97 -13.22
C ILE A 12 -14.98 19.63 -14.29
N PRO A 13 -15.18 18.63 -15.17
CA PRO A 13 -16.35 17.73 -15.19
C PRO A 13 -16.38 16.77 -14.00
N ARG A 14 -17.58 16.27 -13.67
CA ARG A 14 -17.72 15.24 -12.64
C ARG A 14 -17.17 13.92 -13.13
N LEU A 15 -16.42 13.21 -12.29
CA LEU A 15 -15.84 11.91 -12.62
C LEU A 15 -16.86 10.76 -12.60
N ALA A 16 -17.94 10.95 -11.83
CA ALA A 16 -19.15 10.13 -11.84
C ALA A 16 -20.37 11.01 -11.56
N PRO A 17 -21.59 10.59 -11.95
CA PRO A 17 -22.81 11.30 -11.58
C PRO A 17 -22.92 11.49 -10.07
N LEU A 18 -23.44 12.66 -9.64
CA LEU A 18 -23.58 12.96 -8.22
C LEU A 18 -24.49 11.95 -7.50
N SER A 19 -25.50 11.42 -8.20
CA SER A 19 -26.35 10.34 -7.68
C SER A 19 -25.57 9.07 -7.34
N SER A 20 -24.59 8.69 -8.18
CA SER A 20 -23.72 7.53 -7.92
C SER A 20 -22.76 7.78 -6.77
N GLN A 21 -22.24 9.02 -6.67
CA GLN A 21 -21.37 9.41 -5.54
C GLN A 21 -22.15 9.42 -4.21
N LEU A 22 -23.42 9.86 -4.24
CA LEU A 22 -24.31 9.81 -3.08
C LEU A 22 -24.68 8.36 -2.73
N ALA A 23 -24.99 7.52 -3.73
CA ALA A 23 -25.25 6.09 -3.52
C ALA A 23 -24.07 5.39 -2.85
N ASN A 24 -22.85 5.72 -3.25
CA ASN A 24 -21.63 5.19 -2.62
C ASN A 24 -21.49 5.65 -1.15
N TYR A 25 -21.77 6.92 -0.85
CA TYR A 25 -21.84 7.41 0.53
C TYR A 25 -22.88 6.66 1.37
N LEU A 26 -24.08 6.43 0.82
CA LEU A 26 -25.15 5.69 1.51
C LEU A 26 -24.80 4.21 1.72
N GLN A 27 -24.06 3.59 0.79
CA GLN A 27 -23.49 2.26 0.97
C GLN A 27 -22.54 2.23 2.16
N TYR A 28 -21.63 3.20 2.27
CA TYR A 28 -20.72 3.31 3.40
C TYR A 28 -21.44 3.60 4.72
N PHE A 29 -22.50 4.39 4.68
CA PHE A 29 -23.37 4.61 5.84
C PHE A 29 -24.07 3.32 6.31
N ASP A 30 -24.59 2.53 5.37
CA ASP A 30 -25.19 1.22 5.65
C ASP A 30 -24.20 0.27 6.35
N TRP A 31 -22.94 0.28 5.94
CA TRP A 31 -21.90 -0.55 6.54
C TRP A 31 -21.61 -0.25 8.01
N GLN A 32 -21.91 0.95 8.49
CA GLN A 32 -21.60 1.33 9.89
C GLN A 32 -22.39 0.52 10.92
N TRP A 33 -23.50 -0.09 10.55
CA TRP A 33 -24.43 -0.66 11.51
C TRP A 33 -24.33 -2.16 11.69
N ALA A 34 -24.00 -2.91 10.63
CA ALA A 34 -23.96 -4.37 10.69
C ALA A 34 -23.15 -4.97 9.52
N ARG A 35 -21.93 -4.51 9.27
CA ARG A 35 -21.12 -4.92 8.10
C ARG A 35 -20.76 -6.40 8.12
N SER A 36 -20.60 -7.03 9.28
CA SER A 36 -20.31 -8.46 9.39
C SER A 36 -21.45 -9.36 8.87
N LEU A 37 -22.63 -8.79 8.63
CA LEU A 37 -23.75 -9.47 7.96
C LEU A 37 -23.67 -9.35 6.43
N ASP A 38 -22.63 -8.69 5.93
CA ASP A 38 -22.34 -8.62 4.50
C ASP A 38 -21.66 -9.92 4.08
N GLY A 39 -22.43 -10.81 3.47
CA GLY A 39 -21.86 -11.97 2.82
C GLY A 39 -21.57 -11.66 1.35
N THR A 40 -20.78 -12.51 0.71
CA THR A 40 -20.52 -12.48 -0.74
C THR A 40 -21.78 -12.71 -1.58
N THR A 41 -22.92 -13.02 -0.95
CA THR A 41 -24.21 -13.24 -1.61
C THR A 41 -25.18 -12.09 -1.35
N PRO A 42 -25.96 -11.63 -2.36
CA PRO A 42 -26.94 -10.55 -2.21
C PRO A 42 -27.97 -10.78 -1.09
N VAL A 43 -28.21 -12.03 -0.71
CA VAL A 43 -29.17 -12.40 0.35
C VAL A 43 -28.76 -11.82 1.70
N PHE A 44 -27.46 -11.71 2.00
CA PHE A 44 -27.00 -11.18 3.28
C PHE A 44 -27.05 -9.64 3.34
N ALA A 45 -26.97 -8.95 2.20
CA ALA A 45 -27.13 -7.49 2.15
C ALA A 45 -28.48 -7.03 2.70
N ASN A 46 -29.54 -7.82 2.50
CA ASN A 46 -30.87 -7.54 3.01
C ASN A 46 -30.96 -7.66 4.54
N LEU A 47 -30.08 -8.41 5.19
CA LEU A 47 -30.08 -8.56 6.65
C LEU A 47 -29.60 -7.31 7.37
N ARG A 48 -28.87 -6.43 6.71
CA ARG A 48 -28.42 -5.15 7.29
C ARG A 48 -29.52 -4.09 7.31
N LEU A 49 -30.44 -4.12 6.35
CA LEU A 49 -31.44 -3.09 6.16
C LEU A 49 -32.25 -2.74 7.45
N PRO A 50 -32.71 -3.71 8.27
CA PRO A 50 -33.39 -3.40 9.53
C PRO A 50 -32.54 -2.57 10.50
N PHE A 51 -31.24 -2.84 10.58
CA PHE A 51 -30.31 -2.10 11.44
C PHE A 51 -30.06 -0.70 10.90
N THR A 52 -29.87 -0.55 9.61
CA THR A 52 -29.72 0.74 8.95
C THR A 52 -30.96 1.61 9.14
N MET A 53 -32.17 1.05 8.98
CA MET A 53 -33.40 1.76 9.23
C MET A 53 -33.55 2.17 10.71
N LEU A 54 -33.23 1.25 11.64
CA LEU A 54 -33.26 1.52 13.08
C LEU A 54 -32.33 2.71 13.44
N PHE A 55 -31.05 2.65 13.05
CA PHE A 55 -30.09 3.70 13.39
C PHE A 55 -30.30 4.99 12.59
N THR A 56 -30.92 4.93 11.43
CA THR A 56 -31.39 6.12 10.72
C THR A 56 -32.51 6.79 11.50
N GLY A 57 -33.53 6.04 11.91
CA GLY A 57 -34.63 6.56 12.72
C GLY A 57 -34.19 7.14 14.06
N LEU A 58 -33.33 6.41 14.78
CA LEU A 58 -32.74 6.88 16.05
C LEU A 58 -31.90 8.15 15.84
N GLY A 59 -31.11 8.21 14.76
CA GLY A 59 -30.30 9.39 14.45
C GLY A 59 -31.17 10.63 14.15
N VAL A 60 -32.23 10.48 13.36
CA VAL A 60 -33.19 11.57 13.08
C VAL A 60 -33.88 12.02 14.38
N TRP A 61 -34.38 11.09 15.19
CA TRP A 61 -35.00 11.43 16.48
C TRP A 61 -34.02 12.14 17.41
N GLY A 62 -32.79 11.61 17.52
CA GLY A 62 -31.75 12.24 18.35
C GLY A 62 -31.36 13.63 17.86
N ALA A 63 -31.28 13.86 16.55
CA ALA A 63 -31.04 15.19 15.97
C ALA A 63 -32.15 16.18 16.32
N ILE A 64 -33.42 15.74 16.28
CA ILE A 64 -34.56 16.55 16.67
C ILE A 64 -34.52 16.89 18.17
N GLU A 65 -34.25 15.90 19.02
CA GLU A 65 -34.12 16.12 20.48
C GLU A 65 -32.93 17.05 20.81
N HIS A 66 -31.81 16.90 20.11
CA HIS A 66 -30.66 17.79 20.24
C HIS A 66 -31.03 19.24 19.87
N ALA A 67 -31.67 19.44 18.71
CA ALA A 67 -32.11 20.75 18.26
C ALA A 67 -33.10 21.44 19.20
N ARG A 68 -33.95 20.65 19.89
CA ARG A 68 -34.95 21.15 20.86
C ARG A 68 -34.27 21.60 22.18
N ARG A 69 -33.18 20.93 22.58
CA ARG A 69 -32.54 21.15 23.90
C ARG A 69 -31.41 22.15 23.83
N ASP A 70 -30.59 22.09 22.79
CA ASP A 70 -29.43 22.96 22.59
C ASP A 70 -29.23 23.28 21.12
N LYS A 71 -29.81 24.41 20.71
CA LYS A 71 -29.75 24.88 19.32
C LYS A 71 -28.34 25.23 18.89
N ALA A 72 -27.50 25.74 19.78
CA ALA A 72 -26.16 26.20 19.45
C ALA A 72 -25.25 25.03 19.08
N SER A 73 -25.20 24.01 19.95
CA SER A 73 -24.42 22.80 19.65
C SER A 73 -25.01 21.97 18.51
N PHE A 74 -26.35 21.96 18.36
CA PHE A 74 -26.99 21.31 17.21
C PHE A 74 -26.56 21.95 15.88
N VAL A 75 -26.58 23.32 15.78
CA VAL A 75 -26.14 24.00 14.55
C VAL A 75 -24.68 23.69 14.24
N PHE A 76 -23.81 23.66 15.24
CA PHE A 76 -22.42 23.27 15.07
C PHE A 76 -22.30 21.84 14.52
N MET A 77 -22.96 20.88 15.15
CA MET A 77 -22.92 19.48 14.73
C MET A 77 -23.57 19.24 13.37
N ALA A 78 -24.66 19.94 13.05
CA ALA A 78 -25.32 19.87 11.75
C ALA A 78 -24.44 20.44 10.63
N THR A 79 -23.76 21.55 10.90
CA THR A 79 -22.79 22.14 9.96
C THR A 79 -21.61 21.19 9.75
N LEU A 80 -21.08 20.61 10.82
CA LEU A 80 -19.99 19.61 10.74
C LEU A 80 -20.44 18.40 9.91
N PHE A 81 -21.61 17.84 10.20
CA PHE A 81 -22.17 16.73 9.42
C PHE A 81 -22.30 17.08 7.93
N ALA A 82 -22.92 18.22 7.62
CA ALA A 82 -23.11 18.66 6.24
C ALA A 82 -21.77 18.87 5.50
N THR A 83 -20.78 19.39 6.19
CA THR A 83 -19.43 19.59 5.63
C THR A 83 -18.73 18.26 5.38
N LEU A 84 -18.76 17.34 6.33
CA LEU A 84 -18.07 16.03 6.24
C LEU A 84 -18.85 14.99 5.41
N SER A 85 -20.06 15.29 4.97
CA SER A 85 -20.86 14.47 4.07
C SER A 85 -21.05 15.14 2.70
N PHE A 86 -22.08 15.97 2.55
CA PHE A 86 -22.47 16.54 1.25
C PHE A 86 -21.41 17.44 0.62
N ALA A 87 -20.79 18.33 1.40
CA ALA A 87 -19.75 19.20 0.88
C ALA A 87 -18.50 18.38 0.51
N LEU A 88 -18.16 17.36 1.29
CA LEU A 88 -17.03 16.49 1.01
C LEU A 88 -17.27 15.61 -0.23
N ILE A 89 -18.47 15.04 -0.41
CA ILE A 89 -18.85 14.30 -1.64
C ILE A 89 -18.65 15.19 -2.86
N TYR A 90 -19.13 16.42 -2.78
CA TYR A 90 -18.99 17.37 -3.87
C TYR A 90 -17.52 17.74 -4.13
N TYR A 91 -16.78 18.04 -3.10
CA TYR A 91 -15.37 18.45 -3.18
C TYR A 91 -14.45 17.34 -3.70
N MET A 92 -14.61 16.11 -3.24
CA MET A 92 -13.73 15.00 -3.60
C MET A 92 -13.90 14.53 -5.04
N ASN A 93 -15.09 14.73 -5.62
CA ASN A 93 -15.38 14.36 -7.00
C ASN A 93 -14.93 12.93 -7.35
N PHE A 94 -15.28 11.95 -6.51
CA PHE A 94 -14.91 10.57 -6.71
C PHE A 94 -15.45 9.98 -8.01
N LYS A 95 -14.76 8.97 -8.55
CA LYS A 95 -15.25 8.06 -9.57
C LYS A 95 -16.42 7.22 -9.01
N TYR A 96 -16.89 6.25 -9.77
CA TYR A 96 -17.81 5.25 -9.24
C TYR A 96 -17.18 4.51 -8.06
N GLY A 97 -17.96 4.16 -7.05
CA GLY A 97 -17.47 3.39 -5.89
C GLY A 97 -16.85 2.07 -6.32
N TYR A 98 -15.82 1.63 -5.58
CA TYR A 98 -15.04 0.45 -5.94
C TYR A 98 -15.91 -0.80 -6.10
N SER A 99 -16.85 -1.04 -5.17
CA SER A 99 -17.76 -2.19 -5.17
C SER A 99 -19.17 -1.89 -5.71
N LEU A 100 -19.43 -0.67 -6.19
CA LEU A 100 -20.71 -0.35 -6.82
C LEU A 100 -20.73 -0.84 -8.27
N GLU A 101 -21.82 -1.46 -8.66
CA GLU A 101 -22.09 -1.73 -10.07
C GLU A 101 -22.21 -0.41 -10.85
N SER A 102 -21.52 -0.32 -11.97
CA SER A 102 -21.61 0.83 -12.86
C SER A 102 -21.69 0.36 -14.32
N PRO A 103 -22.25 1.18 -15.21
CA PRO A 103 -22.35 0.87 -16.64
C PRO A 103 -21.01 0.96 -17.40
N GLY A 104 -19.86 0.96 -16.72
CA GLY A 104 -18.56 1.12 -17.36
C GLY A 104 -17.48 0.19 -16.80
N GLY A 105 -16.36 0.11 -17.51
CA GLY A 105 -15.23 -0.73 -17.13
C GLY A 105 -14.54 -0.29 -15.82
N ARG A 106 -13.65 -1.12 -15.26
CA ARG A 106 -12.92 -0.87 -13.99
C ARG A 106 -12.15 0.45 -13.94
N ASN A 107 -11.74 1.00 -15.08
CA ASN A 107 -11.05 2.29 -15.17
C ASN A 107 -11.91 3.50 -14.74
N LEU A 108 -13.25 3.35 -14.72
CA LEU A 108 -14.19 4.37 -14.26
C LEU A 108 -14.46 4.30 -12.75
N HIS A 109 -13.99 3.23 -12.07
CA HIS A 109 -14.17 3.04 -10.65
C HIS A 109 -13.00 3.61 -9.84
N GLU A 110 -13.25 3.86 -8.55
CA GLU A 110 -12.17 4.03 -7.58
C GLU A 110 -11.33 2.75 -7.48
N VAL A 111 -10.06 2.90 -7.14
CA VAL A 111 -9.13 1.75 -7.00
C VAL A 111 -9.32 0.99 -5.69
N ARG A 112 -10.04 1.57 -4.74
CA ARG A 112 -10.38 0.99 -3.43
C ARG A 112 -11.58 1.72 -2.83
N GLU A 113 -12.14 1.18 -1.74
CA GLU A 113 -13.19 1.86 -0.99
C GLU A 113 -12.68 3.17 -0.37
N ARG A 114 -13.54 4.18 -0.33
CA ARG A 114 -13.22 5.54 0.15
C ARG A 114 -14.01 5.91 1.41
N ASP A 115 -14.53 4.93 2.13
CA ASP A 115 -15.34 5.07 3.34
C ASP A 115 -14.64 5.87 4.44
N TYR A 116 -13.32 5.73 4.57
CA TYR A 116 -12.53 6.41 5.57
C TYR A 116 -12.55 7.95 5.49
N PHE A 117 -12.89 8.53 4.34
CA PHE A 117 -13.07 9.98 4.23
C PHE A 117 -14.31 10.47 4.99
N PHE A 118 -15.30 9.60 5.17
CA PHE A 118 -16.59 9.95 5.74
C PHE A 118 -16.77 9.57 7.21
N MET A 119 -15.72 9.04 7.86
CA MET A 119 -15.78 8.62 9.27
C MET A 119 -16.29 9.73 10.19
N GLY A 120 -15.89 10.99 9.96
CA GLY A 120 -16.36 12.12 10.74
C GLY A 120 -17.88 12.33 10.66
N SER A 121 -18.49 12.20 9.46
CA SER A 121 -19.95 12.31 9.31
C SER A 121 -20.67 11.15 9.98
N PHE A 122 -20.14 9.94 9.88
CA PHE A 122 -20.71 8.76 10.53
C PHE A 122 -20.61 8.84 12.06
N SER A 123 -19.53 9.41 12.59
CA SER A 123 -19.37 9.68 14.02
C SER A 123 -20.41 10.67 14.54
N VAL A 124 -20.67 11.76 13.80
CA VAL A 124 -21.73 12.73 14.14
C VAL A 124 -23.10 12.04 14.13
N TRP A 125 -23.39 11.22 13.13
CA TRP A 125 -24.65 10.46 13.09
C TRP A 125 -24.76 9.48 14.24
N GLY A 126 -23.66 8.79 14.62
CA GLY A 126 -23.62 7.89 15.76
C GLY A 126 -23.92 8.60 17.08
N LEU A 127 -23.45 9.84 17.26
CA LEU A 127 -23.80 10.67 18.41
C LEU A 127 -25.31 10.97 18.46
N TRP A 128 -25.91 11.35 17.31
CA TRP A 128 -27.36 11.57 17.26
C TRP A 128 -28.13 10.27 17.49
N ALA A 129 -27.71 9.14 16.96
CA ALA A 129 -28.32 7.85 17.25
C ALA A 129 -28.23 7.50 18.76
N GLY A 130 -27.12 7.81 19.44
CA GLY A 130 -26.98 7.68 20.89
C GLY A 130 -27.94 8.57 21.67
N ILE A 131 -28.15 9.83 21.26
CA ILE A 131 -29.17 10.71 21.83
C ILE A 131 -30.57 10.12 21.60
N GLY A 132 -30.85 9.57 20.39
CA GLY A 132 -32.10 8.89 20.06
C GLY A 132 -32.35 7.67 20.95
N ILE A 133 -31.34 6.83 21.20
CA ILE A 133 -31.45 5.70 22.13
C ILE A 133 -31.81 6.17 23.55
N THR A 134 -31.18 7.26 24.02
CA THR A 134 -31.49 7.81 25.35
C THR A 134 -32.91 8.43 25.40
N ALA A 135 -33.37 9.05 24.31
CA ALA A 135 -34.73 9.52 24.18
C ALA A 135 -35.73 8.37 24.23
N LEU A 136 -35.48 7.30 23.44
CA LEU A 136 -36.29 6.08 23.45
C LEU A 136 -36.35 5.43 24.83
N TRP A 137 -35.20 5.33 25.52
CA TRP A 137 -35.13 4.79 26.86
C TRP A 137 -36.05 5.54 27.86
N ARG A 138 -36.02 6.87 27.82
CA ARG A 138 -36.86 7.71 28.69
C ARG A 138 -38.30 7.62 28.32
N GLU A 139 -38.63 7.67 27.05
CA GLU A 139 -40.02 7.59 26.56
C GLU A 139 -40.64 6.25 26.88
N ALA A 140 -39.90 5.14 26.71
CA ALA A 140 -40.37 3.82 27.09
C ALA A 140 -40.71 3.73 28.62
N ALA A 141 -39.89 4.35 29.49
CA ALA A 141 -40.16 4.39 30.92
C ALA A 141 -41.45 5.19 31.22
N ASN A 142 -41.65 6.31 30.53
CA ASN A 142 -42.83 7.16 30.70
C ASN A 142 -44.09 6.42 30.27
N GLU A 143 -44.08 5.86 29.04
CA GLU A 143 -45.24 5.14 28.47
C GLU A 143 -45.61 3.89 29.32
N MET A 144 -44.62 3.14 29.72
CA MET A 144 -44.80 1.95 30.58
C MET A 144 -45.10 2.31 32.03
N LYS A 145 -45.00 3.58 32.42
CA LYS A 145 -45.16 4.08 33.79
C LYS A 145 -44.29 3.33 34.82
N VAL A 146 -43.02 3.05 34.43
CA VAL A 146 -42.05 2.36 35.26
C VAL A 146 -40.82 3.23 35.51
N GLY A 147 -40.01 2.85 36.52
CA GLY A 147 -38.74 3.52 36.75
C GLY A 147 -37.74 3.27 35.60
N LEU A 148 -36.85 4.24 35.34
CA LEU A 148 -35.83 4.19 34.31
C LEU A 148 -34.98 2.91 34.33
N SER A 149 -34.75 2.36 35.55
CA SER A 149 -33.96 1.13 35.69
C SER A 149 -34.59 -0.08 35.03
N LYS A 150 -35.92 -0.12 34.88
CA LYS A 150 -36.61 -1.25 34.24
C LYS A 150 -36.50 -1.22 32.72
N THR A 151 -36.26 -0.05 32.13
CA THR A 151 -36.10 0.15 30.68
C THR A 151 -34.63 0.26 30.25
N THR A 152 -33.68 0.17 31.20
CA THR A 152 -32.22 0.18 30.92
C THR A 152 -31.76 -0.79 29.82
N PRO A 153 -32.37 -1.98 29.62
CA PRO A 153 -31.99 -2.87 28.51
C PRO A 153 -32.09 -2.22 27.15
N ILE A 154 -32.87 -1.16 26.95
CA ILE A 154 -32.95 -0.41 25.69
C ILE A 154 -31.59 0.18 25.32
N LEU A 155 -30.77 0.56 26.30
CA LEU A 155 -29.43 1.09 26.06
C LEU A 155 -28.51 0.06 25.38
N ALA A 156 -28.84 -1.24 25.48
CA ALA A 156 -28.08 -2.29 24.82
C ALA A 156 -28.16 -2.20 23.27
N LEU A 157 -29.10 -1.45 22.73
CA LEU A 157 -29.14 -1.14 21.28
C LEU A 157 -27.82 -0.51 20.79
N ALA A 158 -27.14 0.24 21.66
CA ALA A 158 -25.82 0.82 21.34
C ALA A 158 -24.72 -0.23 21.09
N LEU A 159 -24.90 -1.48 21.54
CA LEU A 159 -23.96 -2.58 21.33
C LEU A 159 -24.15 -3.27 19.97
N ILE A 160 -25.26 -3.04 19.29
CA ILE A 160 -25.56 -3.67 17.98
C ILE A 160 -24.43 -3.44 16.97
N PRO A 161 -23.97 -2.19 16.70
CA PRO A 161 -22.90 -1.97 15.77
C PRO A 161 -21.57 -2.61 16.22
N LEU A 162 -21.30 -2.68 17.52
CA LEU A 162 -20.12 -3.35 18.05
C LEU A 162 -20.15 -4.86 17.73
N VAL A 163 -21.27 -5.52 18.01
CA VAL A 163 -21.42 -6.97 17.82
C VAL A 163 -21.40 -7.33 16.33
N PHE A 164 -22.16 -6.62 15.51
CA PHE A 164 -22.34 -6.94 14.09
C PHE A 164 -21.27 -6.33 13.17
N ASN A 165 -20.30 -5.58 13.71
CA ASN A 165 -19.10 -5.18 12.99
C ASN A 165 -17.84 -5.81 13.55
N PHE A 166 -17.92 -6.57 14.65
CA PHE A 166 -16.74 -7.08 15.35
C PHE A 166 -15.86 -7.96 14.46
N SER A 167 -16.45 -8.95 13.78
CA SER A 167 -15.68 -9.86 12.91
C SER A 167 -15.06 -9.14 11.73
N TRP A 168 -15.70 -8.12 11.21
CA TRP A 168 -15.14 -7.27 10.15
C TRP A 168 -14.00 -6.37 10.65
N ALA A 169 -14.17 -5.77 11.83
CA ALA A 169 -13.21 -4.81 12.40
C ALA A 169 -12.05 -5.49 13.12
N ASN A 170 -12.21 -6.74 13.53
CA ASN A 170 -11.17 -7.49 14.24
C ASN A 170 -10.03 -7.83 13.29
N ARG A 171 -8.85 -7.31 13.60
CA ARG A 171 -7.58 -7.56 12.89
C ARG A 171 -6.56 -8.27 13.77
N ALA A 172 -7.03 -8.89 14.88
CA ALA A 172 -6.17 -9.76 15.66
C ALA A 172 -5.65 -10.89 14.77
N GLU A 173 -4.37 -11.15 14.84
CA GLU A 173 -3.68 -12.17 14.04
C GLU A 173 -3.59 -11.88 12.52
N ASP A 174 -4.02 -10.71 12.04
CA ASP A 174 -3.79 -10.29 10.65
C ASP A 174 -2.40 -9.66 10.50
N TYR A 175 -1.43 -10.51 10.21
CA TYR A 175 -0.04 -10.11 9.94
C TYR A 175 0.27 -9.97 8.44
N SER A 176 -0.72 -10.05 7.56
CA SER A 176 -0.53 -10.08 6.12
C SER A 176 0.30 -8.90 5.57
N ALA A 177 -0.02 -7.68 5.98
CA ALA A 177 0.71 -6.49 5.56
C ALA A 177 2.14 -6.45 6.12
N ARG A 178 2.32 -6.86 7.39
CA ARG A 178 3.63 -6.89 8.03
C ARG A 178 4.54 -7.95 7.41
N ASP A 179 4.02 -9.15 7.21
CA ASP A 179 4.81 -10.26 6.67
C ASP A 179 5.15 -10.01 5.19
N TRP A 180 4.22 -9.42 4.42
CA TRP A 180 4.52 -8.97 3.07
C TRP A 180 5.65 -7.93 3.05
N ALA A 181 5.59 -6.94 3.94
CA ALA A 181 6.62 -5.91 4.03
C ALA A 181 7.98 -6.51 4.44
N HIS A 182 8.00 -7.45 5.40
CA HIS A 182 9.19 -8.19 5.77
C HIS A 182 9.79 -8.92 4.57
N ASN A 183 8.97 -9.69 3.87
CA ASN A 183 9.39 -10.50 2.73
C ASN A 183 9.91 -9.63 1.56
N LEU A 184 9.27 -8.47 1.33
CA LEU A 184 9.75 -7.51 0.34
C LEU A 184 11.11 -6.91 0.73
N LEU A 185 11.31 -6.51 2.00
CA LEU A 185 12.60 -6.00 2.47
C LEU A 185 13.70 -7.07 2.41
N MET A 186 13.37 -8.34 2.70
CA MET A 186 14.33 -9.45 2.61
C MET A 186 14.70 -9.78 1.16
N SER A 187 13.85 -9.45 0.19
CA SER A 187 14.18 -9.59 -1.23
C SER A 187 15.32 -8.66 -1.69
N VAL A 188 15.55 -7.57 -0.95
CA VAL A 188 16.52 -6.52 -1.30
C VAL A 188 17.87 -6.82 -0.66
N GLU A 189 18.96 -6.74 -1.44
CA GLU A 189 20.34 -6.87 -0.93
C GLU A 189 20.68 -5.74 0.07
N PRO A 190 21.70 -5.95 0.94
CA PRO A 190 22.12 -4.94 1.90
C PRO A 190 22.43 -3.59 1.25
N TYR A 191 21.99 -2.51 1.92
CA TYR A 191 22.11 -1.12 1.47
C TYR A 191 21.41 -0.82 0.14
N GLY A 192 20.54 -1.71 -0.35
CA GLY A 192 19.80 -1.51 -1.57
C GLY A 192 18.91 -0.27 -1.52
N VAL A 193 18.58 0.25 -2.70
CA VAL A 193 17.58 1.28 -2.92
C VAL A 193 16.34 0.60 -3.50
N LEU A 194 15.20 0.72 -2.83
CA LEU A 194 13.94 0.09 -3.24
C LEU A 194 12.93 1.15 -3.65
N PHE A 195 12.58 1.19 -4.93
CA PHE A 195 11.49 2.02 -5.43
C PHE A 195 10.15 1.33 -5.18
N THR A 196 9.25 2.02 -4.47
CA THR A 196 7.85 1.65 -4.25
C THR A 196 6.92 2.62 -4.97
N ASN A 197 5.65 2.26 -5.09
CA ASN A 197 4.70 3.06 -5.89
C ASN A 197 3.97 4.12 -5.07
N GLY A 198 3.38 3.72 -3.93
CA GLY A 198 2.53 4.60 -3.11
C GLY A 198 2.50 4.21 -1.64
N ASP A 199 1.47 4.68 -0.94
CA ASP A 199 1.31 4.49 0.49
C ASP A 199 1.14 3.01 0.90
N ASN A 200 0.37 2.23 0.14
CA ASN A 200 0.04 0.85 0.50
C ASN A 200 1.24 -0.09 0.51
N ASP A 201 2.17 0.10 -0.41
CA ASP A 201 3.38 -0.71 -0.50
C ASP A 201 4.58 -0.10 0.25
N THR A 202 4.48 1.14 0.71
CA THR A 202 5.56 1.85 1.40
C THR A 202 5.39 1.88 2.91
N PHE A 203 4.20 2.23 3.41
CA PHE A 203 4.02 2.45 4.84
C PHE A 203 4.26 1.20 5.70
N PRO A 204 3.90 -0.01 5.27
CA PRO A 204 4.29 -1.21 6.00
C PRO A 204 5.81 -1.41 6.08
N LEU A 205 6.57 -1.03 5.04
CA LEU A 205 8.03 -1.09 5.05
C LEU A 205 8.60 -0.08 6.06
N TRP A 206 8.14 1.16 6.03
CA TRP A 206 8.56 2.17 7.00
C TRP A 206 8.19 1.79 8.43
N TYR A 207 7.05 1.14 8.66
CA TYR A 207 6.70 0.62 9.97
C TYR A 207 7.76 -0.39 10.47
N LEU A 208 8.16 -1.35 9.64
CA LEU A 208 9.19 -2.30 10.00
C LEU A 208 10.53 -1.61 10.27
N GLN A 209 10.90 -0.62 9.46
CA GLN A 209 12.16 0.08 9.60
C GLN A 209 12.19 0.98 10.84
N GLU A 210 11.15 1.79 11.06
CA GLU A 210 11.15 2.82 12.11
C GLU A 210 10.64 2.32 13.46
N VAL A 211 9.74 1.34 13.49
CA VAL A 211 9.16 0.82 14.73
C VAL A 211 9.84 -0.47 15.16
N GLU A 212 10.08 -1.40 14.24
CA GLU A 212 10.68 -2.70 14.56
C GLU A 212 12.21 -2.73 14.34
N GLY A 213 12.80 -1.72 13.70
CA GLY A 213 14.25 -1.64 13.44
C GLY A 213 14.74 -2.60 12.37
N ILE A 214 13.84 -3.18 11.56
CA ILE A 214 14.15 -4.21 10.56
C ILE A 214 14.63 -3.56 9.26
N ARG A 215 15.80 -3.96 8.75
CA ARG A 215 16.34 -3.56 7.44
C ARG A 215 16.38 -2.03 7.21
N ARG A 216 16.83 -1.30 8.21
CA ARG A 216 17.08 0.15 8.11
C ARG A 216 18.20 0.52 7.12
N ASP A 217 18.99 -0.47 6.69
CA ASP A 217 20.00 -0.35 5.65
C ASP A 217 19.40 -0.12 4.26
N VAL A 218 18.17 -0.58 4.01
CA VAL A 218 17.47 -0.38 2.74
C VAL A 218 16.84 1.01 2.69
N THR A 219 17.11 1.75 1.62
CA THR A 219 16.45 3.03 1.40
C THR A 219 15.20 2.84 0.57
N VAL A 220 14.04 2.96 1.21
CA VAL A 220 12.73 2.86 0.55
C VAL A 220 12.33 4.22 -0.02
N ILE A 221 12.04 4.27 -1.32
CA ILE A 221 11.71 5.48 -2.06
C ILE A 221 10.30 5.38 -2.65
N VAL A 222 9.42 6.29 -2.22
CA VAL A 222 8.06 6.40 -2.77
C VAL A 222 8.11 7.23 -4.05
N THR A 223 7.85 6.62 -5.19
CA THR A 223 7.91 7.30 -6.49
C THR A 223 6.94 8.48 -6.59
N SER A 224 5.73 8.34 -6.02
CA SER A 224 4.74 9.43 -6.03
C SER A 224 5.21 10.65 -5.24
N TYR A 225 5.98 10.49 -4.15
CA TYR A 225 6.49 11.59 -3.34
C TYR A 225 7.69 12.29 -3.98
N LEU A 226 8.43 11.64 -4.85
CA LEU A 226 9.49 12.28 -5.64
C LEU A 226 8.96 13.39 -6.58
N ASN A 227 7.66 13.55 -6.74
CA ASN A 227 7.09 14.73 -7.41
C ASN A 227 7.10 15.99 -6.52
N THR A 228 7.61 15.90 -5.28
CA THR A 228 7.65 17.01 -4.33
C THR A 228 9.08 17.36 -3.95
N ASP A 229 9.37 18.64 -3.83
CA ASP A 229 10.69 19.14 -3.46
C ASP A 229 11.08 18.76 -2.03
N TRP A 230 10.13 18.83 -1.09
CA TRP A 230 10.38 18.55 0.32
C TRP A 230 10.84 17.10 0.55
N TYR A 231 10.22 16.14 -0.14
CA TYR A 231 10.60 14.74 0.00
C TYR A 231 11.97 14.46 -0.61
N THR A 232 12.25 15.04 -1.77
CA THR A 232 13.55 14.90 -2.44
C THR A 232 14.68 15.52 -1.60
N LYS A 233 14.45 16.69 -0.99
CA LYS A 233 15.39 17.32 -0.04
C LYS A 233 15.61 16.44 1.19
N GLN A 234 14.51 15.91 1.76
CA GLN A 234 14.58 15.00 2.90
C GLN A 234 15.37 13.73 2.55
N LEU A 235 15.13 13.12 1.39
CA LEU A 235 15.83 11.93 0.93
C LEU A 235 17.33 12.20 0.73
N ARG A 236 17.68 13.35 0.15
CA ARG A 236 19.08 13.79 0.03
C ARG A 236 19.75 13.86 1.38
N ASP A 237 19.14 14.56 2.34
CA ASP A 237 19.74 14.80 3.65
C ASP A 237 19.80 13.50 4.47
N LEU A 238 18.77 12.66 4.42
CA LEU A 238 18.72 11.36 5.08
C LEU A 238 19.81 10.41 4.60
N THR A 239 20.26 10.53 3.35
CA THR A 239 21.25 9.63 2.74
C THR A 239 22.65 10.27 2.60
N ALA A 240 22.80 11.55 2.92
CA ALA A 240 24.08 12.24 2.89
C ALA A 240 24.96 11.80 4.07
N PRO A 241 26.24 11.43 3.85
CA PRO A 241 27.16 11.17 4.93
C PRO A 241 27.28 12.39 5.85
N CYS A 242 27.40 12.15 7.15
CA CYS A 242 27.57 13.23 8.11
C CYS A 242 28.92 13.93 7.96
N ALA A 243 28.92 15.24 8.09
CA ALA A 243 30.16 16.00 8.20
C ALA A 243 30.92 15.61 9.48
N PRO A 244 32.27 15.71 9.50
CA PRO A 244 33.06 15.42 10.69
C PRO A 244 32.56 16.19 11.91
N GLY A 245 32.29 15.47 13.02
CA GLY A 245 31.84 16.04 14.28
C GLY A 245 30.31 16.27 14.37
N VAL A 246 29.53 15.97 13.34
CA VAL A 246 28.08 16.00 13.41
C VAL A 246 27.55 14.69 13.95
N ASP A 247 26.80 14.73 15.05
CA ASP A 247 26.04 13.60 15.56
C ASP A 247 24.58 13.67 15.07
N PRO A 248 24.15 12.78 14.15
CA PRO A 248 22.81 12.78 13.62
C PRO A 248 21.73 12.40 14.65
N SER A 249 22.13 11.88 15.80
CA SER A 249 21.23 11.54 16.91
C SER A 249 21.01 12.68 17.90
N SER A 250 21.78 13.77 17.79
CA SER A 250 21.72 14.92 18.71
C SER A 250 20.39 15.67 18.66
N ASP A 251 19.68 15.63 17.52
CA ASP A 251 18.36 16.24 17.33
C ASP A 251 17.48 15.33 16.45
N TRP A 252 16.59 14.58 17.08
CA TRP A 252 15.67 13.66 16.40
C TRP A 252 14.57 14.38 15.60
N SER A 253 14.35 15.67 15.86
CA SER A 253 13.35 16.48 15.14
C SER A 253 13.80 16.88 13.74
N ARG A 254 15.10 16.75 13.45
CA ARG A 254 15.71 17.16 12.18
C ARG A 254 16.49 16.04 11.54
N ILE A 255 16.37 15.95 10.23
CA ILE A 255 17.25 15.13 9.41
C ILE A 255 18.44 16.02 9.04
N GLN A 256 19.62 15.72 9.61
CA GLN A 256 20.83 16.48 9.35
C GLN A 256 21.73 15.77 8.35
N CYS A 257 21.80 14.43 8.47
CA CYS A 257 22.63 13.56 7.65
C CYS A 257 22.26 12.10 7.95
N GLN A 258 22.91 11.20 7.24
CA GLN A 258 22.70 9.78 7.38
C GLN A 258 23.04 9.28 8.78
N ARG A 259 22.09 8.59 9.41
CA ARG A 259 22.36 7.89 10.68
C ARG A 259 23.30 6.71 10.43
N PRO A 260 24.20 6.38 11.39
CA PRO A 260 25.09 5.24 11.25
C PRO A 260 24.32 3.94 11.01
N TYR A 261 24.79 3.16 10.05
CA TYR A 261 24.32 1.80 9.87
C TYR A 261 25.08 0.90 10.86
N THR A 262 24.35 0.21 11.75
CA THR A 262 24.91 -0.80 12.63
C THR A 262 24.31 -2.16 12.30
N ALA A 263 25.08 -3.23 12.50
CA ALA A 263 24.57 -4.58 12.27
C ALA A 263 23.36 -4.89 13.17
N GLU A 264 23.38 -4.41 14.41
CA GLU A 264 22.34 -4.68 15.39
C GLU A 264 20.97 -4.08 15.00
N ASN A 265 20.97 -2.85 14.49
CA ASN A 265 19.72 -2.13 14.20
C ASN A 265 19.40 -1.98 12.71
N THR A 266 20.28 -2.46 11.82
CA THR A 266 20.07 -2.34 10.36
C THR A 266 20.08 -3.67 9.65
N LEU A 267 21.07 -4.53 9.90
CA LEU A 267 21.30 -5.77 9.17
C LEU A 267 20.95 -7.03 9.98
N ALA A 268 20.64 -6.91 11.28
CA ALA A 268 20.45 -8.07 12.16
C ALA A 268 19.40 -9.04 11.62
N ALA A 269 18.26 -8.55 11.12
CA ALA A 269 17.21 -9.40 10.55
C ALA A 269 17.67 -10.12 9.28
N TYR A 270 18.47 -9.46 8.44
CA TYR A 270 19.00 -10.08 7.21
C TYR A 270 20.01 -11.18 7.54
N VAL A 271 20.94 -10.90 8.46
CA VAL A 271 21.94 -11.87 8.92
C VAL A 271 21.29 -13.05 9.63
N SER A 272 20.24 -12.79 10.44
CA SER A 272 19.49 -13.86 11.11
C SER A 272 18.78 -14.76 10.10
N ALA A 273 18.12 -14.18 9.11
CA ALA A 273 17.46 -14.96 8.05
C ALA A 273 18.46 -15.82 7.26
N GLU A 274 19.64 -15.29 6.94
CA GLU A 274 20.71 -16.06 6.31
C GLU A 274 21.20 -17.21 7.19
N ALA A 275 21.35 -16.97 8.49
CA ALA A 275 21.79 -17.98 9.45
C ALA A 275 20.73 -19.08 9.65
N GLU A 276 19.46 -18.72 9.74
CA GLU A 276 18.35 -19.67 9.83
C GLU A 276 18.24 -20.54 8.58
N ALA A 277 18.45 -19.95 7.41
CA ALA A 277 18.52 -20.69 6.14
C ALA A 277 19.78 -21.56 6.01
N GLY A 278 20.65 -21.59 7.03
CA GLY A 278 21.86 -22.42 7.04
C GLY A 278 22.90 -22.01 5.99
N GLY A 279 22.94 -20.73 5.64
CA GLY A 279 23.87 -20.20 4.64
C GLY A 279 23.56 -20.63 3.20
N LYS A 280 22.40 -21.25 2.94
CA LYS A 280 21.99 -21.69 1.60
C LYS A 280 21.56 -20.53 0.71
N VAL A 281 21.15 -19.40 1.33
CA VAL A 281 20.70 -18.22 0.62
C VAL A 281 21.89 -17.30 0.37
N PRO A 282 22.23 -16.98 -0.89
CA PRO A 282 23.29 -16.03 -1.21
C PRO A 282 22.82 -14.59 -0.95
N LEU A 283 22.59 -14.25 0.31
CA LEU A 283 22.06 -12.95 0.71
C LEU A 283 23.16 -11.88 0.77
N LEU A 284 24.40 -12.27 0.99
CA LEU A 284 25.54 -11.36 1.06
C LEU A 284 25.94 -10.84 -0.33
N VAL A 285 26.27 -9.57 -0.39
CA VAL A 285 26.81 -8.95 -1.60
C VAL A 285 28.24 -9.47 -1.80
N PRO A 286 28.61 -9.93 -3.01
CA PRO A 286 29.98 -10.31 -3.31
C PRO A 286 30.96 -9.16 -3.01
N GLY A 287 32.01 -9.44 -2.26
CA GLY A 287 32.99 -8.42 -1.88
C GLY A 287 32.76 -7.72 -0.53
N GLY A 288 31.68 -8.11 0.18
CA GLY A 288 31.36 -7.62 1.52
C GLY A 288 30.39 -6.44 1.52
N ILE A 289 29.79 -6.21 2.70
CA ILE A 289 28.81 -5.15 2.92
C ILE A 289 29.58 -3.85 3.25
N ARG A 290 29.29 -2.79 2.51
CA ARG A 290 29.86 -1.45 2.75
C ARG A 290 28.76 -0.42 2.90
N ALA A 291 28.90 0.45 3.92
CA ALA A 291 28.01 1.60 4.06
C ALA A 291 28.18 2.55 2.86
N PRO A 292 27.09 3.15 2.40
CA PRO A 292 27.12 4.13 1.31
C PRO A 292 28.03 5.31 1.65
N THR A 293 28.72 5.83 0.64
CA THR A 293 29.71 6.92 0.81
C THR A 293 29.21 8.26 0.29
N LYS A 294 28.07 8.30 -0.40
CA LYS A 294 27.48 9.53 -0.97
C LYS A 294 25.97 9.54 -0.86
N SER A 295 25.39 10.75 -0.90
CA SER A 295 23.93 10.91 -0.96
C SER A 295 23.34 10.33 -2.25
N LEU A 296 22.12 9.85 -2.17
CA LEU A 296 21.35 9.41 -3.34
C LEU A 296 21.07 10.57 -4.31
N ILE A 297 20.83 11.75 -3.79
CA ILE A 297 20.45 12.93 -4.59
C ILE A 297 21.61 13.92 -4.64
N PRO A 298 22.34 14.02 -5.76
CA PRO A 298 23.49 14.91 -5.90
C PRO A 298 23.10 16.33 -6.34
N LEU A 299 21.94 16.85 -5.85
CA LEU A 299 21.38 18.12 -6.29
C LEU A 299 21.31 19.13 -5.14
N SER A 300 21.54 20.44 -5.45
CA SER A 300 21.30 21.53 -4.50
C SER A 300 19.80 21.78 -4.29
N ASN A 301 19.46 22.62 -3.28
CA ASN A 301 18.07 23.01 -3.05
C ASN A 301 17.46 23.68 -4.29
N GLU A 302 18.21 24.61 -4.90
CA GLU A 302 17.77 25.36 -6.07
C GLU A 302 17.53 24.43 -7.28
N GLN A 303 18.38 23.42 -7.46
CA GLN A 303 18.21 22.45 -8.52
C GLN A 303 17.00 21.54 -8.25
N ILE A 304 16.78 21.12 -7.00
CA ILE A 304 15.59 20.35 -6.62
C ILE A 304 14.32 21.18 -6.86
N ASP A 305 14.28 22.44 -6.43
CA ASP A 305 13.12 23.32 -6.63
C ASP A 305 12.83 23.50 -8.14
N GLN A 306 13.86 23.68 -8.94
CA GLN A 306 13.73 23.82 -10.39
C GLN A 306 13.16 22.55 -11.07
N VAL A 307 13.65 21.38 -10.68
CA VAL A 307 13.17 20.10 -11.23
C VAL A 307 11.74 19.81 -10.79
N SER A 308 11.38 20.10 -9.53
CA SER A 308 10.03 19.82 -9.00
C SER A 308 8.92 20.60 -9.71
N GLU A 309 9.26 21.75 -10.32
CA GLU A 309 8.33 22.56 -11.09
C GLU A 309 8.37 22.24 -12.60
N SER A 310 9.24 21.33 -13.05
CA SER A 310 9.48 21.06 -14.46
C SER A 310 8.82 19.78 -14.93
N VAL A 311 8.22 19.82 -16.12
CA VAL A 311 7.83 18.64 -16.91
C VAL A 311 8.55 18.75 -18.25
N VAL A 312 9.37 17.75 -18.57
CA VAL A 312 10.17 17.77 -19.80
C VAL A 312 9.50 16.95 -20.89
N PRO A 313 8.93 17.59 -21.93
CA PRO A 313 8.38 16.86 -23.08
C PRO A 313 9.50 16.22 -23.90
N ILE A 314 9.35 14.96 -24.25
CA ILE A 314 10.31 14.20 -25.03
C ILE A 314 9.91 14.26 -26.51
N GLN A 315 10.81 14.79 -27.34
CA GLN A 315 10.68 14.82 -28.78
C GLN A 315 11.67 13.81 -29.40
N GLY A 316 11.14 12.83 -30.09
CA GLY A 316 11.88 11.65 -30.53
C GLY A 316 12.24 10.73 -29.38
N THR A 317 12.44 9.45 -29.67
CA THR A 317 12.90 8.48 -28.64
C THR A 317 14.26 8.91 -28.09
N ARG A 318 14.37 9.00 -26.77
CA ARG A 318 15.59 9.40 -26.06
C ARG A 318 16.19 8.23 -25.32
N GLN A 319 17.50 8.12 -25.41
CA GLN A 319 18.29 7.18 -24.60
C GLN A 319 19.08 7.95 -23.56
N ILE A 320 18.97 7.52 -22.30
CA ILE A 320 19.65 8.11 -21.16
C ILE A 320 20.55 7.02 -20.56
N GLN A 321 21.85 7.23 -20.60
CA GLN A 321 22.81 6.29 -20.04
C GLN A 321 22.99 6.51 -18.54
N MET A 322 22.95 5.42 -17.77
CA MET A 322 23.20 5.37 -16.32
C MET A 322 24.11 4.19 -16.02
N GLY A 323 25.41 4.45 -15.81
CA GLY A 323 26.39 3.37 -15.78
C GLY A 323 26.37 2.58 -17.08
N ASN A 324 26.14 1.26 -17.01
CA ASN A 324 25.97 0.39 -18.18
C ASN A 324 24.51 0.12 -18.56
N VAL A 325 23.54 0.83 -17.95
CA VAL A 325 22.11 0.75 -18.23
C VAL A 325 21.71 1.89 -19.17
N ILE A 326 20.89 1.60 -20.16
CA ILE A 326 20.34 2.59 -21.09
C ILE A 326 18.82 2.64 -20.87
N ALA A 327 18.34 3.71 -20.26
CA ALA A 327 16.91 3.98 -20.18
C ALA A 327 16.39 4.50 -21.53
N THR A 328 15.30 3.90 -22.03
CA THR A 328 14.69 4.30 -23.30
C THR A 328 13.34 4.96 -23.05
N ILE A 329 13.28 6.27 -23.29
CA ILE A 329 12.05 7.05 -23.12
C ILE A 329 11.45 7.30 -24.51
N GLN A 330 10.20 6.91 -24.70
CA GLN A 330 9.50 6.96 -25.97
C GLN A 330 9.16 8.41 -26.40
N ASP A 331 9.07 8.61 -27.70
CA ASP A 331 8.60 9.86 -28.30
C ASP A 331 7.18 10.23 -27.80
N GLY A 332 6.96 11.51 -27.55
CA GLY A 332 5.70 12.05 -27.04
C GLY A 332 5.48 11.83 -25.53
N ALA A 333 6.38 11.14 -24.82
CA ALA A 333 6.31 11.03 -23.37
C ALA A 333 6.66 12.37 -22.69
N ASN A 334 6.17 12.54 -21.46
CA ASN A 334 6.56 13.62 -20.57
C ASN A 334 7.35 13.06 -19.39
N LEU A 335 8.57 13.50 -19.19
CA LEU A 335 9.33 13.19 -17.97
C LEU A 335 8.83 14.08 -16.83
N LEU A 336 8.15 13.45 -15.89
CA LEU A 336 7.69 14.07 -14.66
C LEU A 336 8.86 14.26 -13.67
N PRO A 337 8.75 15.13 -12.65
CA PRO A 337 9.80 15.35 -11.66
C PRO A 337 10.34 14.04 -11.05
N TRP A 338 9.47 13.12 -10.65
CA TRP A 338 9.90 11.85 -10.05
C TRP A 338 10.80 11.00 -10.98
N GLN A 339 10.53 11.02 -12.29
CA GLN A 339 11.35 10.28 -13.26
C GLN A 339 12.72 10.94 -13.44
N GLN A 340 12.76 12.27 -13.47
CA GLN A 340 14.01 13.02 -13.56
C GLN A 340 14.89 12.75 -12.34
N TYR A 341 14.31 12.78 -11.13
CA TYR A 341 15.05 12.45 -9.90
C TYR A 341 15.47 10.99 -9.86
N ALA A 342 14.60 10.04 -10.23
CA ALA A 342 14.93 8.62 -10.23
C ALA A 342 16.08 8.31 -11.19
N LEU A 343 16.06 8.84 -12.42
CA LEU A 343 17.15 8.67 -13.37
C LEU A 343 18.47 9.28 -12.86
N SER A 344 18.42 10.47 -12.30
CA SER A 344 19.59 11.13 -11.70
C SER A 344 20.15 10.31 -10.52
N LEU A 345 19.27 9.82 -9.64
CA LEU A 345 19.63 8.99 -8.50
C LEU A 345 20.29 7.68 -8.96
N ILE A 346 19.65 6.95 -9.86
CA ILE A 346 20.18 5.69 -10.38
C ILE A 346 21.57 5.93 -10.99
N ASN A 347 21.73 6.91 -11.85
CA ASN A 347 23.02 7.25 -12.44
C ASN A 347 24.10 7.58 -11.38
N ASN A 348 23.68 8.21 -10.28
CA ASN A 348 24.61 8.59 -9.22
C ASN A 348 25.12 7.41 -8.40
N VAL A 349 24.31 6.36 -8.17
CA VAL A 349 24.65 5.31 -7.18
C VAL A 349 24.63 3.88 -7.72
N ILE A 350 24.36 3.65 -8.99
CA ILE A 350 24.24 2.30 -9.58
C ILE A 350 25.52 1.46 -9.40
N ASP A 351 26.70 2.10 -9.34
CA ASP A 351 27.98 1.45 -9.14
C ASP A 351 28.28 1.17 -7.65
N GLU A 352 27.53 1.77 -6.72
CA GLU A 352 27.77 1.67 -5.27
C GLU A 352 26.67 0.89 -4.56
N ARG A 353 25.42 0.99 -5.01
CA ARG A 353 24.27 0.43 -4.32
C ARG A 353 23.40 -0.40 -5.25
N PRO A 354 22.90 -1.57 -4.82
CA PRO A 354 21.89 -2.31 -5.54
C PRO A 354 20.61 -1.51 -5.70
N ILE A 355 20.05 -1.48 -6.90
CA ILE A 355 18.79 -0.79 -7.21
C ILE A 355 17.68 -1.82 -7.41
N TYR A 356 16.55 -1.61 -6.73
CA TYR A 356 15.41 -2.50 -6.79
C TYR A 356 14.10 -1.75 -7.07
N PHE A 357 13.18 -2.44 -7.70
CA PHE A 357 11.80 -2.00 -7.91
C PHE A 357 10.86 -3.03 -7.27
N ALA A 358 9.92 -2.57 -6.46
CA ALA A 358 8.90 -3.45 -5.88
C ALA A 358 7.99 -4.02 -6.98
N SER A 359 7.60 -5.28 -6.85
CA SER A 359 6.69 -5.93 -7.80
C SER A 359 5.31 -5.25 -7.89
N SER A 360 4.94 -4.46 -6.88
CA SER A 360 3.69 -3.71 -6.79
C SER A 360 3.64 -2.46 -7.68
N GLY A 361 4.78 -2.05 -8.27
CA GLY A 361 4.89 -0.80 -9.02
C GLY A 361 5.22 -0.98 -10.50
N ASN A 362 5.08 0.11 -11.25
CA ASN A 362 5.45 0.18 -12.66
C ASN A 362 6.63 1.15 -12.93
N ALA A 363 7.35 1.52 -11.88
CA ALA A 363 8.41 2.53 -11.97
C ALA A 363 9.49 2.17 -12.98
N ALA A 364 9.94 0.92 -13.00
CA ALA A 364 10.96 0.45 -13.94
C ALA A 364 10.51 0.61 -15.41
N SER A 365 9.27 0.24 -15.73
CA SER A 365 8.68 0.42 -17.05
C SER A 365 8.57 1.90 -17.43
N ALA A 366 8.13 2.74 -16.49
CA ALA A 366 8.01 4.18 -16.71
C ALA A 366 9.38 4.88 -16.87
N LEU A 367 10.46 4.28 -16.36
CA LEU A 367 11.85 4.73 -16.54
C LEU A 367 12.51 4.12 -17.80
N GLY A 368 11.85 3.15 -18.46
CA GLY A 368 12.37 2.50 -19.67
C GLY A 368 13.59 1.61 -19.42
N VAL A 369 13.63 0.90 -18.28
CA VAL A 369 14.76 0.03 -17.87
C VAL A 369 14.39 -1.45 -17.75
N ASN A 370 13.25 -1.87 -18.27
CA ASN A 370 12.75 -3.25 -18.13
C ASN A 370 13.73 -4.33 -18.61
N ASP A 371 14.49 -4.05 -19.67
CA ASP A 371 15.42 -5.01 -20.28
C ASP A 371 16.60 -5.39 -19.36
N TYR A 372 16.76 -4.69 -18.22
CA TYR A 372 17.84 -4.89 -17.27
C TYR A 372 17.35 -5.50 -15.94
N LEU A 373 16.09 -5.91 -15.85
CA LEU A 373 15.49 -6.38 -14.60
C LEU A 373 15.70 -7.87 -14.39
N ILE A 374 16.02 -8.24 -13.14
CA ILE A 374 16.10 -9.62 -12.66
C ILE A 374 15.18 -9.75 -11.46
N ARG A 375 14.22 -10.68 -11.52
CA ARG A 375 13.35 -10.99 -10.37
C ARG A 375 14.15 -11.68 -9.27
N GLN A 376 14.03 -11.18 -8.05
CA GLN A 376 14.55 -11.76 -6.83
C GLN A 376 13.46 -11.69 -5.74
N GLY A 377 12.75 -12.78 -5.53
CA GLY A 377 11.60 -12.82 -4.62
C GLY A 377 10.47 -11.86 -5.06
N LEU A 378 10.14 -10.89 -4.20
CA LEU A 378 9.07 -9.90 -4.43
C LEU A 378 9.57 -8.58 -5.05
N ALA A 379 10.81 -8.51 -5.47
CA ALA A 379 11.39 -7.32 -6.06
C ALA A 379 12.14 -7.64 -7.37
N TYR A 380 12.37 -6.61 -8.16
CA TYR A 380 13.19 -6.67 -9.37
C TYR A 380 14.47 -5.89 -9.14
N ARG A 381 15.61 -6.55 -9.26
CA ARG A 381 16.92 -5.92 -9.25
C ARG A 381 17.24 -5.33 -10.61
N LEU A 382 17.73 -4.10 -10.64
CA LEU A 382 18.31 -3.50 -11.83
C LEU A 382 19.75 -3.99 -12.01
N ASN A 383 20.01 -4.76 -13.05
CA ASN A 383 21.37 -5.19 -13.38
C ASN A 383 22.16 -4.03 -14.03
N ASN A 384 23.38 -3.80 -13.57
CA ASN A 384 24.23 -2.75 -14.15
C ASN A 384 24.91 -3.26 -15.42
N GLY A 385 24.17 -3.38 -16.49
CA GLY A 385 24.62 -3.83 -17.81
C GLY A 385 23.67 -4.83 -18.44
N ALA A 386 23.98 -5.23 -19.66
CA ALA A 386 23.20 -6.21 -20.40
C ALA A 386 23.14 -7.54 -19.62
N LEU A 387 21.98 -8.18 -19.66
CA LEU A 387 21.81 -9.51 -19.09
C LEU A 387 22.53 -10.54 -19.97
N PRO A 388 23.06 -11.63 -19.37
CA PRO A 388 23.78 -12.63 -20.12
C PRO A 388 22.85 -13.30 -21.15
N GLU A 389 23.35 -13.52 -22.37
CA GLU A 389 22.60 -14.24 -23.43
C GLU A 389 22.46 -15.75 -23.16
N SER A 390 23.08 -16.29 -22.11
CA SER A 390 23.09 -17.71 -21.80
C SER A 390 22.74 -18.01 -20.34
N GLU A 391 22.11 -19.13 -20.09
CA GLU A 391 21.69 -19.71 -18.82
C GLU A 391 22.87 -19.93 -17.80
N ASN A 392 24.10 -19.71 -18.20
CA ASN A 392 25.30 -20.04 -17.43
C ASN A 392 25.59 -19.09 -16.24
N ALA A 393 24.78 -18.05 -16.03
CA ALA A 393 25.00 -17.11 -14.91
C ALA A 393 24.08 -17.32 -13.70
N GLY A 394 23.28 -18.40 -13.66
CA GLY A 394 22.30 -18.64 -12.61
C GLY A 394 21.00 -17.84 -12.78
N PHE A 395 20.88 -17.10 -13.87
CA PHE A 395 19.67 -16.38 -14.24
C PHE A 395 18.96 -17.12 -15.37
N LEU A 396 17.64 -17.20 -15.29
CA LEU A 396 16.81 -17.82 -16.30
C LEU A 396 15.89 -16.80 -16.94
N GLN A 397 15.87 -16.76 -18.26
CA GLN A 397 14.90 -15.93 -18.98
C GLN A 397 13.57 -16.67 -19.08
N MET A 398 12.52 -16.01 -18.59
CA MET A 398 11.17 -16.55 -18.63
C MET A 398 10.64 -16.55 -20.07
N GLN A 399 10.17 -17.71 -20.53
CA GLN A 399 9.49 -17.78 -21.81
C GLN A 399 8.08 -17.20 -21.69
N GLN A 400 7.59 -16.59 -22.77
CA GLN A 400 6.22 -16.08 -22.81
C GLN A 400 5.24 -17.22 -22.55
N SER A 401 4.46 -17.10 -21.46
CA SER A 401 3.37 -18.02 -21.16
C SER A 401 2.04 -17.28 -21.15
N SER A 402 0.93 -18.03 -21.32
CA SER A 402 -0.43 -17.48 -21.22
C SER A 402 -0.77 -16.92 -19.82
N TYR A 403 0.08 -17.19 -18.83
CA TYR A 403 -0.11 -16.78 -17.45
C TYR A 403 0.72 -15.54 -17.05
N THR A 404 1.72 -15.17 -17.81
CA THR A 404 2.55 -13.98 -17.56
C THR A 404 2.42 -13.04 -18.74
N SER A 405 1.76 -11.91 -18.53
CA SER A 405 1.70 -10.81 -19.50
C SER A 405 3.05 -10.07 -19.64
N VAL A 406 4.05 -10.46 -18.85
CA VAL A 406 5.38 -9.86 -18.84
C VAL A 406 6.33 -10.80 -19.59
N THR A 407 6.60 -10.45 -20.82
CA THR A 407 7.51 -11.18 -21.71
C THR A 407 8.96 -10.83 -21.38
N GLY A 408 9.80 -11.84 -21.27
CA GLY A 408 11.24 -11.67 -21.21
C GLY A 408 11.83 -11.38 -19.83
N ASP A 409 11.06 -11.50 -18.75
CA ASP A 409 11.57 -11.34 -17.39
C ASP A 409 12.69 -12.35 -17.10
N TRP A 410 13.78 -11.85 -16.53
CA TRP A 410 14.83 -12.67 -15.98
C TRP A 410 14.56 -12.99 -14.51
N VAL A 411 14.90 -14.20 -14.08
CA VAL A 411 14.74 -14.67 -12.71
C VAL A 411 16.06 -15.21 -12.19
N ASP A 412 16.45 -14.74 -11.03
CA ASP A 412 17.50 -15.37 -10.21
C ASP A 412 16.84 -16.55 -9.47
N VAL A 413 16.97 -17.74 -10.07
CA VAL A 413 16.26 -18.94 -9.61
C VAL A 413 16.71 -19.34 -8.22
N ALA A 414 18.01 -19.41 -7.98
CA ALA A 414 18.56 -19.85 -6.71
C ALA A 414 18.17 -18.90 -5.56
N ARG A 415 18.32 -17.59 -5.77
CA ARG A 415 17.97 -16.60 -4.76
C ARG A 415 16.47 -16.53 -4.54
N THR A 416 15.65 -16.57 -5.60
CA THR A 416 14.18 -16.53 -5.47
C THR A 416 13.67 -17.77 -4.73
N ALA A 417 14.16 -18.96 -5.06
CA ALA A 417 13.80 -20.19 -4.36
C ALA A 417 14.16 -20.11 -2.86
N ALA A 418 15.39 -19.71 -2.55
CA ALA A 418 15.83 -19.59 -1.18
C ALA A 418 15.03 -18.55 -0.38
N LEU A 419 14.66 -17.42 -0.99
CA LEU A 419 13.80 -16.41 -0.35
C LEU A 419 12.40 -16.97 -0.04
N LEU A 420 11.76 -17.62 -1.02
CA LEU A 420 10.41 -18.14 -0.88
C LEU A 420 10.33 -19.33 0.07
N ASP A 421 11.31 -20.25 0.03
CA ASP A 421 11.26 -21.49 0.76
C ASP A 421 11.85 -21.38 2.18
N GLU A 422 12.83 -20.48 2.42
CA GLU A 422 13.61 -20.50 3.64
C GLU A 422 13.61 -19.16 4.42
N VAL A 423 13.35 -18.03 3.76
CA VAL A 423 13.46 -16.69 4.39
C VAL A 423 12.11 -16.03 4.62
N PHE A 424 11.17 -16.20 3.71
CA PHE A 424 9.87 -15.55 3.81
C PHE A 424 9.06 -16.11 4.98
N ILE A 425 8.43 -15.21 5.69
CA ILE A 425 7.55 -15.55 6.81
C ILE A 425 6.08 -15.45 6.38
N HIS A 426 5.28 -16.38 6.86
CA HIS A 426 3.85 -16.45 6.61
C HIS A 426 3.16 -16.86 7.91
N ARG A 427 2.79 -15.88 8.73
CA ARG A 427 2.13 -16.13 10.01
C ARG A 427 0.68 -16.51 9.80
N THR A 428 0.10 -17.16 10.82
CA THR A 428 -1.31 -17.55 10.84
C THR A 428 -1.75 -18.47 9.70
N GLY A 429 -0.80 -19.22 9.11
CA GLY A 429 -1.09 -20.27 8.12
C GLY A 429 -1.42 -19.78 6.71
N ILE A 430 -1.09 -18.55 6.35
CA ILE A 430 -1.24 -18.07 4.97
C ILE A 430 -0.26 -18.83 4.05
N PRO A 431 -0.68 -19.28 2.86
CA PRO A 431 -2.00 -19.16 2.24
C PRO A 431 -2.98 -20.30 2.58
N ASP A 432 -2.51 -21.38 3.20
CA ASP A 432 -3.22 -22.66 3.24
C ASP A 432 -4.44 -22.64 4.18
N ASP A 433 -4.34 -21.93 5.32
CA ASP A 433 -5.39 -21.86 6.34
C ASP A 433 -6.38 -20.70 6.16
N TRP A 434 -6.12 -19.81 5.20
CA TRP A 434 -6.98 -18.66 4.98
C TRP A 434 -8.00 -18.91 3.88
N PRO A 435 -9.32 -18.71 4.14
CA PRO A 435 -10.36 -18.94 3.14
C PRO A 435 -10.43 -17.82 2.09
N HIS A 436 -9.95 -16.62 2.42
CA HIS A 436 -9.92 -15.46 1.53
C HIS A 436 -8.93 -14.42 2.07
N TRP A 437 -8.48 -13.54 1.20
CA TRP A 437 -7.64 -12.41 1.61
C TRP A 437 -8.45 -11.39 2.42
N PRO A 438 -7.93 -10.87 3.54
CA PRO A 438 -8.72 -10.09 4.49
C PRO A 438 -9.13 -8.70 4.02
N ASP A 439 -8.43 -8.14 3.04
CA ASP A 439 -8.67 -6.78 2.56
C ASP A 439 -8.63 -6.70 1.03
N LEU A 440 -9.79 -6.43 0.44
CA LEU A 440 -9.93 -6.28 -1.01
C LEU A 440 -9.04 -5.18 -1.61
N SER A 441 -8.68 -4.15 -0.84
CA SER A 441 -7.80 -3.09 -1.35
C SER A 441 -6.35 -3.54 -1.54
N THR A 442 -5.97 -4.63 -0.89
CA THR A 442 -4.63 -5.25 -0.97
C THR A 442 -4.64 -6.63 -1.64
N ILE A 443 -5.75 -6.98 -2.30
CA ILE A 443 -5.94 -8.27 -2.99
C ILE A 443 -4.87 -8.56 -4.05
N GLY A 444 -4.13 -7.56 -4.49
CA GLY A 444 -2.98 -7.74 -5.38
C GLY A 444 -1.78 -8.42 -4.74
N ILE A 445 -1.67 -8.41 -3.40
CA ILE A 445 -0.50 -9.01 -2.70
C ILE A 445 -0.36 -10.51 -2.96
N PRO A 446 -1.40 -11.35 -2.83
CA PRO A 446 -1.32 -12.77 -3.18
C PRO A 446 -0.78 -13.03 -4.58
N ASN A 447 -1.15 -12.19 -5.55
CA ASN A 447 -0.69 -12.34 -6.93
C ASN A 447 0.83 -12.18 -7.08
N TYR A 448 1.48 -11.32 -6.27
CA TYR A 448 2.95 -11.17 -6.33
C TYR A 448 3.68 -12.42 -5.84
N TYR A 449 3.15 -13.09 -4.82
CA TYR A 449 3.65 -14.41 -4.40
C TYR A 449 3.38 -15.47 -5.47
N MET A 450 2.15 -15.55 -5.97
CA MET A 450 1.76 -16.46 -7.06
C MET A 450 2.72 -16.33 -8.25
N TRP A 451 2.98 -15.13 -8.72
CA TRP A 451 3.89 -14.92 -9.85
C TRP A 451 5.33 -15.32 -9.56
N SER A 452 5.80 -15.16 -8.33
CA SER A 452 7.14 -15.62 -7.95
C SER A 452 7.24 -17.15 -7.95
N TYR A 453 6.21 -17.85 -7.47
CA TYR A 453 6.13 -19.32 -7.55
C TYR A 453 5.95 -19.82 -8.98
N LEU A 454 5.15 -19.15 -9.81
CA LEU A 454 5.03 -19.49 -11.24
C LEU A 454 6.35 -19.32 -11.98
N ALA A 455 7.15 -18.33 -11.64
CA ALA A 455 8.48 -18.16 -12.19
C ALA A 455 9.39 -19.34 -11.83
N LEU A 456 9.36 -19.83 -10.59
CA LEU A 456 10.09 -21.00 -10.17
C LEU A 456 9.56 -22.30 -10.82
N THR A 457 8.24 -22.44 -10.98
CA THR A 457 7.63 -23.55 -11.72
C THR A 457 8.16 -23.61 -13.14
N GLN A 458 8.21 -22.48 -13.82
CA GLN A 458 8.72 -22.42 -15.18
C GLN A 458 10.22 -22.73 -15.26
N ALA A 459 11.00 -22.28 -14.28
CA ALA A 459 12.40 -22.64 -14.14
C ALA A 459 12.58 -24.17 -13.95
N ALA A 460 11.78 -24.77 -13.09
CA ALA A 460 11.79 -26.21 -12.83
C ALA A 460 11.42 -27.03 -14.09
N ILE A 461 10.45 -26.55 -14.89
CA ILE A 461 10.09 -27.16 -16.19
C ILE A 461 11.30 -27.17 -17.12
N GLN A 462 12.02 -26.05 -17.24
CA GLN A 462 13.20 -25.97 -18.10
C GLN A 462 14.34 -26.89 -17.62
N MET A 463 14.46 -27.08 -16.32
CA MET A 463 15.44 -28.00 -15.72
C MET A 463 14.96 -29.46 -15.68
N SER A 464 13.72 -29.74 -16.10
CA SER A 464 13.09 -31.06 -16.05
C SER A 464 13.02 -31.68 -14.64
N ASP A 465 12.85 -30.82 -13.63
CA ASP A 465 12.72 -31.21 -12.21
C ASP A 465 11.24 -31.31 -11.82
N GLN A 466 10.70 -32.54 -11.92
CA GLN A 466 9.28 -32.82 -11.69
C GLN A 466 8.86 -32.53 -10.23
N GLU A 467 9.72 -32.80 -9.25
CA GLU A 467 9.41 -32.58 -7.83
C GLU A 467 9.28 -31.06 -7.56
N ALA A 468 10.17 -30.26 -8.10
CA ALA A 468 10.11 -28.81 -8.00
C ALA A 468 8.90 -28.22 -8.74
N ILE A 469 8.53 -28.79 -9.92
CA ILE A 469 7.33 -28.38 -10.66
C ILE A 469 6.10 -28.56 -9.79
N ASP A 470 5.87 -29.76 -9.27
CA ASP A 470 4.69 -30.11 -8.48
C ASP A 470 4.61 -29.24 -7.21
N ARG A 471 5.74 -29.02 -6.54
CA ARG A 471 5.84 -28.21 -5.32
C ARG A 471 5.51 -26.74 -5.60
N TYR A 472 6.14 -26.11 -6.56
CA TYR A 472 5.96 -24.68 -6.83
C TYR A 472 4.63 -24.36 -7.47
N GLN A 473 4.11 -25.28 -8.31
CA GLN A 473 2.77 -25.15 -8.88
C GLN A 473 1.70 -25.17 -7.78
N ALA A 474 1.76 -26.14 -6.87
CA ALA A 474 0.81 -26.21 -5.75
C ALA A 474 0.83 -24.94 -4.89
N ARG A 475 2.02 -24.37 -4.63
CA ARG A 475 2.14 -23.11 -3.90
C ARG A 475 1.56 -21.93 -4.69
N ALA A 476 1.79 -21.85 -5.99
CA ALA A 476 1.21 -20.82 -6.85
C ALA A 476 -0.32 -20.88 -6.84
N GLU A 477 -0.91 -22.06 -6.93
CA GLU A 477 -2.35 -22.28 -6.90
C GLU A 477 -2.97 -21.87 -5.55
N ALA A 478 -2.31 -22.18 -4.42
CA ALA A 478 -2.76 -21.76 -3.10
C ALA A 478 -2.81 -20.23 -2.97
N TRP A 479 -1.80 -19.53 -3.46
CA TRP A 479 -1.80 -18.06 -3.49
C TRP A 479 -2.82 -17.47 -4.47
N GLN A 480 -3.07 -18.14 -5.61
CA GLN A 480 -4.06 -17.70 -6.59
C GLN A 480 -5.48 -17.67 -6.01
N VAL A 481 -5.84 -18.70 -5.22
CA VAL A 481 -7.15 -18.77 -4.56
C VAL A 481 -7.40 -17.57 -3.65
N LEU A 482 -6.37 -17.08 -2.96
CA LEU A 482 -6.49 -15.89 -2.10
C LEU A 482 -6.60 -14.57 -2.90
N GLY A 483 -6.12 -14.56 -4.14
CA GLY A 483 -6.11 -13.36 -5.01
C GLY A 483 -7.36 -13.20 -5.87
N THR A 484 -8.32 -14.12 -5.75
CA THR A 484 -9.60 -14.10 -6.49
C THR A 484 -10.76 -13.77 -5.57
#